data_ba7f56824ed0dd2d9a1057326c5603a6
#
_entry.id   ba7f56824ed0dd2d9a1057326c5603a6
#
_cell.length_a   1.000
_cell.length_b   1.000
_cell.length_c   1.000
_cell.angle_alpha   90.00
_cell.angle_beta   90.00
_cell.angle_gamma   90.00
#
_symmetry.space_group_name_H-M   'P 1'
#
loop_
_entity.id
_entity.type
_entity.pdbx_description
1 polymer ?
#
loop_
_entity_poly.entity_id
_entity_poly.type
_entity_poly.pdbx_seq_one_letter_code
_entity_poly.pdbx_strand_id
1 'polypeptide(L)'
;MYRRLDGDVFSKRPTVLNVTFGMNDTGYAEYNQPGAGEFGERRYRECYENYGRMEQRLQGLDGVRVVLLGGAPYDETAQIEKNAPLRGKNAVLQRVVDFQRASAGENGWEFLDFNTPLTELSQRVQADDPSFTLTMGDRIHPDNDGHMVMAYLYLKAQGMAGKKVADVRI
;
A
#
# COMPACT_ATOMS: atom_id res chain seq x y z
N MET A 1 -13.90 -0.98 -6.26
CA MET A 1 -14.05 -0.43 -4.89
C MET A 1 -15.18 0.60 -4.81
N TYR A 2 -15.12 1.74 -5.47
CA TYR A 2 -16.04 2.88 -5.26
C TYR A 2 -17.54 2.54 -5.41
N ARG A 3 -17.92 1.57 -6.25
CA ARG A 3 -19.32 1.13 -6.42
C ARG A 3 -19.95 0.51 -5.17
N ARG A 4 -19.13 0.06 -4.23
CA ARG A 4 -19.57 -0.63 -3.00
C ARG A 4 -19.51 0.26 -1.76
N LEU A 5 -18.99 1.50 -1.89
CA LEU A 5 -18.78 2.40 -0.76
C LEU A 5 -20.07 2.66 0.04
N ASP A 6 -21.20 2.88 -0.64
CA ASP A 6 -22.47 3.18 0.05
C ASP A 6 -22.94 2.00 0.90
N GLY A 7 -23.06 0.83 0.29
CA GLY A 7 -23.62 -0.36 0.95
C GLY A 7 -22.68 -0.98 1.99
N ASP A 8 -21.38 -1.05 1.66
CA ASP A 8 -20.44 -1.83 2.45
C ASP A 8 -19.69 -0.98 3.50
N VAL A 9 -19.61 0.34 3.28
CA VAL A 9 -18.81 1.24 4.12
C VAL A 9 -19.68 2.33 4.73
N PHE A 10 -20.24 3.24 3.95
CA PHE A 10 -20.90 4.44 4.45
C PHE A 10 -22.17 4.13 5.23
N SER A 11 -22.93 3.10 4.83
CA SER A 11 -24.10 2.62 5.59
C SER A 11 -23.75 2.16 7.01
N LYS A 12 -22.47 1.83 7.29
CA LYS A 12 -21.98 1.42 8.61
C LYS A 12 -21.60 2.61 9.49
N ARG A 13 -21.64 3.82 8.96
CA ARG A 13 -21.31 5.06 9.67
C ARG A 13 -19.94 4.98 10.40
N PRO A 14 -18.84 4.70 9.70
CA PRO A 14 -17.53 4.61 10.33
C PRO A 14 -17.12 5.96 10.89
N THR A 15 -16.41 5.97 12.00
CA THR A 15 -15.74 7.17 12.54
C THR A 15 -14.29 7.28 12.04
N VAL A 16 -13.69 6.17 11.65
CA VAL A 16 -12.37 6.09 11.03
C VAL A 16 -12.46 5.21 9.79
N LEU A 17 -11.89 5.69 8.69
CA LEU A 17 -11.85 4.97 7.43
C LEU A 17 -10.41 4.86 6.93
N ASN A 18 -9.86 3.65 6.97
CA ASN A 18 -8.59 3.33 6.35
C ASN A 18 -8.81 2.89 4.90
N VAL A 19 -8.09 3.52 3.96
CA VAL A 19 -8.22 3.24 2.53
C VAL A 19 -6.87 2.83 1.96
N THR A 20 -6.79 1.61 1.39
CA THR A 20 -5.62 1.12 0.66
C THR A 20 -6.03 0.50 -0.66
N PHE A 21 -5.22 0.68 -1.69
CA PHE A 21 -5.40 0.12 -3.03
C PHE A 21 -4.09 0.23 -3.83
N GLY A 22 -4.07 -0.27 -5.06
CA GLY A 22 -2.96 -0.14 -5.98
C GLY A 22 -2.42 -1.48 -6.47
N MET A 23 -2.20 -2.45 -5.59
CA MET A 23 -1.54 -3.71 -5.93
C MET A 23 -2.23 -4.44 -7.10
N ASN A 24 -3.55 -4.60 -7.04
CA ASN A 24 -4.34 -5.23 -8.11
C ASN A 24 -4.63 -4.25 -9.25
N ASP A 25 -4.78 -2.97 -8.94
CA ASP A 25 -5.13 -1.95 -9.93
C ASP A 25 -4.00 -1.74 -10.94
N THR A 26 -2.74 -1.94 -10.53
CA THR A 26 -1.56 -1.81 -11.40
C THR A 26 -1.29 -3.03 -12.29
N GLY A 27 -2.06 -4.14 -12.16
CA GLY A 27 -1.93 -5.32 -13.02
C GLY A 27 -0.73 -6.21 -12.70
N TYR A 28 -0.52 -7.26 -13.49
CA TYR A 28 0.49 -8.29 -13.19
C TYR A 28 1.26 -8.80 -14.43
N ALA A 29 0.76 -9.82 -15.10
CA ALA A 29 1.49 -10.64 -16.05
C ALA A 29 2.13 -9.87 -17.23
N GLU A 30 1.56 -8.76 -17.60
CA GLU A 30 1.99 -7.95 -18.74
C GLU A 30 3.33 -7.23 -18.51
N TYR A 31 3.77 -7.09 -17.26
CA TYR A 31 5.10 -6.51 -16.95
C TYR A 31 6.28 -7.33 -17.50
N ASN A 32 6.07 -8.61 -17.80
CA ASN A 32 7.10 -9.47 -18.40
C ASN A 32 6.91 -9.64 -19.92
N GLN A 33 6.06 -8.80 -20.54
CA GLN A 33 5.77 -8.84 -21.98
C GLN A 33 6.34 -7.59 -22.69
N PRO A 34 6.54 -7.64 -24.03
CA PRO A 34 6.77 -6.44 -24.81
C PRO A 34 5.65 -5.42 -24.56
N GLY A 35 6.02 -4.14 -24.38
CA GLY A 35 5.05 -3.08 -24.06
C GLY A 35 4.74 -2.91 -22.57
N ALA A 36 5.49 -3.55 -21.67
CA ALA A 36 5.32 -3.43 -20.21
C ALA A 36 5.25 -1.98 -19.71
N GLY A 37 6.07 -1.08 -20.25
CA GLY A 37 6.05 0.34 -19.88
C GLY A 37 4.72 1.03 -20.22
N GLU A 38 4.21 0.79 -21.44
CA GLU A 38 2.91 1.33 -21.87
C GLU A 38 1.75 0.74 -21.06
N PHE A 39 1.84 -0.55 -20.74
CA PHE A 39 0.89 -1.21 -19.86
C PHE A 39 0.88 -0.57 -18.47
N GLY A 40 2.04 -0.40 -17.83
CA GLY A 40 2.15 0.22 -16.51
C GLY A 40 1.58 1.65 -16.50
N GLU A 41 1.88 2.45 -17.54
CA GLU A 41 1.38 3.82 -17.69
C GLU A 41 -0.16 3.85 -17.84
N ARG A 42 -0.72 2.94 -18.63
CA ARG A 42 -2.18 2.81 -18.77
C ARG A 42 -2.83 2.44 -17.44
N ARG A 43 -2.28 1.44 -16.73
CA ARG A 43 -2.81 0.99 -15.43
C ARG A 43 -2.73 2.07 -14.37
N TYR A 44 -1.63 2.83 -14.35
CA TYR A 44 -1.50 3.98 -13.46
C TYR A 44 -2.60 5.03 -13.72
N ARG A 45 -2.83 5.42 -14.96
CA ARG A 45 -3.88 6.39 -15.32
C ARG A 45 -5.27 5.90 -14.94
N GLU A 46 -5.60 4.65 -15.24
CA GLU A 46 -6.88 4.04 -14.84
C GLU A 46 -7.07 4.04 -13.31
N CYS A 47 -6.00 3.71 -12.57
CA CYS A 47 -6.00 3.74 -11.10
C CYS A 47 -6.24 5.17 -10.58
N TYR A 48 -5.54 6.14 -11.13
CA TYR A 48 -5.66 7.55 -10.76
C TYR A 48 -7.08 8.10 -11.02
N GLU A 49 -7.65 7.84 -12.21
CA GLU A 49 -9.01 8.26 -12.57
C GLU A 49 -10.06 7.62 -11.65
N ASN A 50 -9.93 6.32 -11.37
CA ASN A 50 -10.83 5.62 -10.45
C ASN A 50 -10.70 6.13 -9.01
N TYR A 51 -9.49 6.52 -8.61
CA TYR A 51 -9.26 7.14 -7.32
C TYR A 51 -9.97 8.48 -7.22
N GLY A 52 -9.87 9.36 -8.23
CA GLY A 52 -10.55 10.65 -8.22
C GLY A 52 -12.07 10.54 -7.99
N ARG A 53 -12.70 9.50 -8.55
CA ARG A 53 -14.13 9.22 -8.26
C ARG A 53 -14.39 8.79 -6.82
N MET A 54 -13.47 8.05 -6.22
CA MET A 54 -13.54 7.67 -4.81
C MET A 54 -13.27 8.87 -3.91
N GLU A 55 -12.28 9.67 -4.22
CA GLU A 55 -11.90 10.87 -3.50
C GLU A 55 -13.08 11.84 -3.34
N GLN A 56 -13.80 12.13 -4.42
CA GLN A 56 -15.02 12.95 -4.38
C GLN A 56 -16.06 12.42 -3.39
N ARG A 57 -16.16 11.09 -3.25
CA ARG A 57 -17.08 10.46 -2.31
C ARG A 57 -16.58 10.57 -0.86
N LEU A 58 -15.27 10.49 -0.65
CA LEU A 58 -14.65 10.64 0.66
C LEU A 58 -14.74 12.08 1.17
N GLN A 59 -14.59 13.06 0.27
CA GLN A 59 -14.74 14.49 0.58
C GLN A 59 -16.13 14.86 1.13
N GLY A 60 -17.16 14.08 0.77
CA GLY A 60 -18.52 14.25 1.27
C GLY A 60 -18.78 13.65 2.66
N LEU A 61 -17.78 13.10 3.35
CA LEU A 61 -17.94 12.48 4.66
C LEU A 61 -17.70 13.47 5.80
N ASP A 62 -18.76 13.83 6.54
CA ASP A 62 -18.63 14.66 7.71
C ASP A 62 -18.25 13.85 8.95
N GLY A 63 -17.28 14.35 9.74
CA GLY A 63 -16.89 13.77 11.02
C GLY A 63 -16.17 12.42 10.92
N VAL A 64 -15.77 11.99 9.73
CA VAL A 64 -15.01 10.75 9.51
C VAL A 64 -13.53 11.07 9.36
N ARG A 65 -12.72 10.42 10.19
CA ARG A 65 -11.26 10.45 10.06
C ARG A 65 -10.84 9.55 8.90
N VAL A 66 -10.32 10.13 7.82
CA VAL A 66 -9.83 9.39 6.66
C VAL A 66 -8.32 9.22 6.75
N VAL A 67 -7.84 7.99 6.59
CA VAL A 67 -6.42 7.63 6.56
C VAL A 67 -6.13 6.91 5.24
N LEU A 68 -5.36 7.52 4.36
CA LEU A 68 -4.89 6.87 3.15
C LEU A 68 -3.63 6.05 3.48
N LEU A 69 -3.64 4.78 3.08
CA LEU A 69 -2.52 3.87 3.29
C LEU A 69 -1.87 3.57 1.95
N GLY A 70 -0.65 4.03 1.74
CA GLY A 70 0.21 3.58 0.64
C GLY A 70 0.48 2.09 0.82
N GLY A 71 0.01 1.27 -0.12
CA GLY A 71 0.03 -0.20 -0.01
C GLY A 71 1.44 -0.78 0.10
N ALA A 72 1.53 -2.03 0.58
CA ALA A 72 2.80 -2.75 0.61
C ALA A 72 3.46 -2.80 -0.79
N PRO A 73 4.80 -2.86 -0.89
CA PRO A 73 5.49 -2.95 -2.16
C PRO A 73 5.25 -4.30 -2.85
N TYR A 74 5.46 -4.32 -4.16
CA TYR A 74 5.76 -5.53 -4.89
C TYR A 74 7.28 -5.77 -4.82
N ASP A 75 7.72 -6.92 -4.31
CA ASP A 75 9.16 -7.20 -4.19
C ASP A 75 9.76 -7.65 -5.54
N GLU A 76 10.44 -6.71 -6.21
CA GLU A 76 11.14 -6.99 -7.48
C GLU A 76 12.56 -7.50 -7.29
N THR A 77 13.13 -7.37 -6.09
CA THR A 77 14.58 -7.47 -5.85
C THR A 77 15.01 -8.78 -5.21
N ALA A 78 14.16 -9.43 -4.41
CA ALA A 78 14.47 -10.71 -3.82
C ALA A 78 14.78 -11.79 -4.88
N GLN A 79 15.80 -12.60 -4.63
CA GLN A 79 16.17 -13.74 -5.49
C GLN A 79 15.34 -14.98 -5.11
N ILE A 80 14.18 -15.14 -5.73
CA ILE A 80 13.26 -16.26 -5.53
C ILE A 80 13.28 -17.14 -6.77
N GLU A 81 13.80 -18.36 -6.64
CA GLU A 81 14.11 -19.27 -7.76
C GLU A 81 12.93 -19.55 -8.72
N LYS A 82 11.73 -19.68 -8.19
CA LYS A 82 10.56 -20.14 -8.96
C LYS A 82 9.59 -19.02 -9.34
N ASN A 83 9.96 -17.79 -9.08
CA ASN A 83 9.07 -16.65 -9.32
C ASN A 83 9.85 -15.45 -9.89
N ALA A 84 9.86 -15.33 -11.20
CA ALA A 84 10.49 -14.20 -11.88
C ALA A 84 9.78 -12.89 -11.51
N PRO A 85 10.52 -11.81 -11.20
CA PRO A 85 9.92 -10.54 -10.82
C PRO A 85 9.21 -9.86 -11.99
N LEU A 86 8.11 -9.18 -11.70
CA LEU A 86 7.39 -8.29 -12.62
C LEU A 86 8.09 -6.92 -12.62
N ARG A 87 9.07 -6.75 -13.50
CA ARG A 87 9.95 -5.58 -13.50
C ARG A 87 9.21 -4.29 -13.83
N GLY A 88 9.41 -3.27 -13.00
CA GLY A 88 8.75 -1.97 -13.11
C GLY A 88 7.39 -1.87 -12.41
N LYS A 89 6.85 -2.98 -11.88
CA LYS A 89 5.58 -2.96 -11.17
C LYS A 89 5.65 -2.12 -9.89
N ASN A 90 6.73 -2.26 -9.09
CA ASN A 90 6.86 -1.46 -7.87
C ASN A 90 7.06 0.04 -8.16
N ALA A 91 7.69 0.38 -9.26
CA ALA A 91 7.79 1.79 -9.69
C ALA A 91 6.42 2.40 -9.98
N VAL A 92 5.51 1.64 -10.60
CA VAL A 92 4.11 2.09 -10.81
C VAL A 92 3.35 2.19 -9.49
N LEU A 93 3.55 1.23 -8.58
CA LEU A 93 2.97 1.29 -7.23
C LEU A 93 3.47 2.52 -6.45
N GLN A 94 4.74 2.86 -6.55
CA GLN A 94 5.29 4.05 -5.89
C GLN A 94 4.60 5.32 -6.38
N ARG A 95 4.31 5.45 -7.68
CA ARG A 95 3.53 6.58 -8.22
C ARG A 95 2.10 6.62 -7.66
N VAL A 96 1.49 5.46 -7.41
CA VAL A 96 0.19 5.39 -6.72
C VAL A 96 0.30 5.90 -5.28
N VAL A 97 1.36 5.52 -4.56
CA VAL A 97 1.67 6.03 -3.21
C VAL A 97 1.85 7.55 -3.23
N ASP A 98 2.55 8.08 -4.23
CA ASP A 98 2.83 9.53 -4.35
C ASP A 98 1.54 10.34 -4.56
N PHE A 99 0.63 9.90 -5.42
CA PHE A 99 -0.63 10.61 -5.58
C PHE A 99 -1.56 10.47 -4.36
N GLN A 100 -1.54 9.33 -3.66
CA GLN A 100 -2.27 9.17 -2.40
C GLN A 100 -1.77 10.15 -1.33
N ARG A 101 -0.45 10.31 -1.23
CA ARG A 101 0.18 11.28 -0.33
C ARG A 101 -0.23 12.71 -0.66
N ALA A 102 -0.19 13.08 -1.94
CA ALA A 102 -0.60 14.41 -2.40
C ALA A 102 -2.08 14.67 -2.08
N SER A 103 -2.96 13.75 -2.44
CA SER A 103 -4.39 13.84 -2.15
C SER A 103 -4.69 13.94 -0.64
N ALA A 104 -4.00 13.17 0.20
CA ALA A 104 -4.17 13.28 1.65
C ALA A 104 -3.82 14.70 2.14
N GLY A 105 -2.72 15.28 1.65
CA GLY A 105 -2.32 16.64 1.98
C GLY A 105 -3.34 17.70 1.53
N GLU A 106 -3.87 17.56 0.31
CA GLU A 106 -4.86 18.49 -0.26
C GLU A 106 -6.20 18.45 0.47
N ASN A 107 -6.60 17.27 0.96
CA ASN A 107 -7.87 17.06 1.67
C ASN A 107 -7.76 17.16 3.20
N GLY A 108 -6.56 17.38 3.75
CA GLY A 108 -6.35 17.37 5.20
C GLY A 108 -6.56 16.00 5.84
N TRP A 109 -6.39 14.93 5.08
CA TRP A 109 -6.47 13.55 5.56
C TRP A 109 -5.11 13.05 6.05
N GLU A 110 -5.12 11.99 6.82
CA GLU A 110 -3.89 11.33 7.22
C GLU A 110 -3.35 10.44 6.10
N PHE A 111 -2.02 10.31 6.06
CA PHE A 111 -1.34 9.44 5.13
C PHE A 111 -0.30 8.58 5.86
N LEU A 112 -0.25 7.30 5.51
CA LEU A 112 0.77 6.37 5.98
C LEU A 112 1.34 5.57 4.81
N ASP A 113 2.64 5.65 4.63
CA ASP A 113 3.38 4.94 3.59
C ASP A 113 3.88 3.58 4.12
N PHE A 114 3.40 2.50 3.54
CA PHE A 114 3.98 1.17 3.74
C PHE A 114 5.00 0.81 2.66
N ASN A 115 4.86 1.35 1.45
CA ASN A 115 5.69 0.96 0.31
C ASN A 115 7.16 1.29 0.53
N THR A 116 7.46 2.56 0.75
CA THR A 116 8.85 3.02 0.87
C THR A 116 9.61 2.33 2.00
N PRO A 117 9.13 2.32 3.26
CA PRO A 117 9.87 1.70 4.36
C PRO A 117 10.09 0.19 4.20
N LEU A 118 9.10 -0.54 3.65
CA LEU A 118 9.25 -1.98 3.43
C LEU A 118 10.23 -2.26 2.29
N THR A 119 10.20 -1.47 1.20
CA THR A 119 11.15 -1.56 0.10
C THR A 119 12.58 -1.34 0.59
N GLU A 120 12.81 -0.24 1.32
CA GLU A 120 14.14 0.11 1.85
C GLU A 120 14.66 -0.94 2.83
N LEU A 121 13.80 -1.46 3.70
CA LEU A 121 14.17 -2.53 4.65
C LEU A 121 14.55 -3.81 3.91
N SER A 122 13.74 -4.24 2.94
CA SER A 122 14.02 -5.42 2.13
C SER A 122 15.36 -5.29 1.42
N GLN A 123 15.58 -4.18 0.69
CA GLN A 123 16.82 -3.95 -0.05
C GLN A 123 18.06 -3.90 0.86
N ARG A 124 17.95 -3.33 2.05
CA ARG A 124 19.05 -3.29 3.02
C ARG A 124 19.44 -4.69 3.50
N VAL A 125 18.47 -5.56 3.81
CA VAL A 125 18.74 -6.93 4.25
C VAL A 125 19.21 -7.80 3.09
N GLN A 126 18.67 -7.58 1.87
CA GLN A 126 19.08 -8.28 0.65
C GLN A 126 20.55 -8.02 0.25
N ALA A 127 21.19 -7.00 0.79
CA ALA A 127 22.62 -6.78 0.60
C ALA A 127 23.46 -7.95 1.18
N ASP A 128 22.99 -8.55 2.27
CA ASP A 128 23.67 -9.67 2.95
C ASP A 128 22.97 -11.01 2.65
N ASP A 129 21.65 -11.02 2.48
CA ASP A 129 20.85 -12.19 2.12
C ASP A 129 19.95 -11.86 0.90
N PRO A 130 20.42 -12.13 -0.32
CA PRO A 130 19.66 -11.83 -1.53
C PRO A 130 18.29 -12.51 -1.66
N SER A 131 18.04 -13.57 -0.88
CA SER A 131 16.76 -14.29 -0.87
C SER A 131 15.73 -13.70 0.09
N PHE A 132 16.16 -12.81 0.98
CA PHE A 132 15.27 -12.17 1.96
C PHE A 132 14.13 -11.42 1.30
N THR A 133 12.93 -11.56 1.83
CA THR A 133 11.75 -10.78 1.45
C THR A 133 10.82 -10.61 2.64
N LEU A 134 10.12 -9.50 2.69
CA LEU A 134 9.00 -9.25 3.62
C LEU A 134 7.65 -9.69 3.04
N THR A 135 7.68 -10.36 1.89
CA THR A 135 6.49 -10.93 1.24
C THR A 135 6.57 -12.44 1.22
N MET A 136 5.46 -13.10 0.96
CA MET A 136 5.47 -14.52 0.61
C MET A 136 6.21 -14.76 -0.72
N GLY A 137 6.44 -15.99 -1.09
CA GLY A 137 7.09 -16.34 -2.35
C GLY A 137 6.39 -15.83 -3.61
N ASP A 138 5.21 -15.21 -3.49
CA ASP A 138 4.48 -14.55 -4.58
C ASP A 138 4.89 -13.09 -4.81
N ARG A 139 5.74 -12.53 -3.97
CA ARG A 139 6.24 -11.13 -4.04
C ARG A 139 5.17 -10.05 -3.77
N ILE A 140 3.97 -10.44 -3.35
CA ILE A 140 2.79 -9.57 -3.26
C ILE A 140 2.30 -9.44 -1.83
N HIS A 141 2.00 -10.60 -1.22
CA HIS A 141 1.37 -10.63 0.08
C HIS A 141 2.44 -10.57 1.18
N PRO A 142 2.36 -9.61 2.11
CA PRO A 142 3.26 -9.58 3.25
C PRO A 142 3.22 -10.91 4.01
N ASP A 143 4.39 -11.39 4.40
CA ASP A 143 4.51 -12.52 5.32
C ASP A 143 4.37 -12.07 6.78
N ASN A 144 4.70 -12.93 7.75
CA ASN A 144 4.59 -12.58 9.16
C ASN A 144 5.47 -11.38 9.53
N ASP A 145 6.69 -11.32 9.01
CA ASP A 145 7.62 -10.23 9.30
C ASP A 145 7.17 -8.94 8.61
N GLY A 146 6.68 -9.03 7.37
CA GLY A 146 6.07 -7.93 6.65
C GLY A 146 4.86 -7.35 7.40
N HIS A 147 3.96 -8.20 7.89
CA HIS A 147 2.83 -7.77 8.72
C HIS A 147 3.27 -7.12 10.03
N MET A 148 4.32 -7.62 10.70
CA MET A 148 4.86 -7.01 11.91
C MET A 148 5.41 -5.61 11.65
N VAL A 149 6.15 -5.43 10.55
CA VAL A 149 6.66 -4.10 10.14
C VAL A 149 5.50 -3.15 9.84
N MET A 150 4.48 -3.60 9.09
CA MET A 150 3.29 -2.79 8.81
C MET A 150 2.55 -2.38 10.09
N ALA A 151 2.36 -3.31 11.04
CA ALA A 151 1.74 -3.03 12.32
C ALA A 151 2.54 -1.99 13.13
N TYR A 152 3.87 -2.13 13.17
CA TYR A 152 4.74 -1.15 13.81
C TYR A 152 4.61 0.24 13.19
N LEU A 153 4.67 0.34 11.86
CA LEU A 153 4.53 1.62 11.14
C LEU A 153 3.17 2.27 11.40
N TYR A 154 2.11 1.46 11.40
CA TYR A 154 0.76 1.94 11.68
C TYR A 154 0.65 2.50 13.10
N LEU A 155 1.05 1.73 14.11
CA LEU A 155 1.02 2.16 15.51
C LEU A 155 1.91 3.38 15.77
N LYS A 156 3.07 3.45 15.11
CA LYS A 156 3.95 4.62 15.17
C LYS A 156 3.27 5.87 14.61
N ALA A 157 2.62 5.76 13.45
CA ALA A 157 1.88 6.86 12.85
C ALA A 157 0.69 7.33 13.71
N GLN A 158 0.07 6.41 14.47
CA GLN A 158 -0.98 6.73 15.43
C GLN A 158 -0.44 7.28 16.77
N GLY A 159 0.86 7.57 16.88
CA GLY A 159 1.48 8.09 18.10
C GLY A 159 1.50 7.09 19.26
N MET A 160 1.42 5.78 18.97
CA MET A 160 1.43 4.72 19.98
C MET A 160 2.83 4.18 20.28
N ALA A 161 3.85 4.55 19.48
CA ALA A 161 5.21 4.10 19.69
C ALA A 161 5.73 4.57 21.06
N GLY A 162 6.31 3.64 21.82
CA GLY A 162 6.85 3.91 23.15
C GLY A 162 5.83 4.10 24.28
N LYS A 163 4.54 4.00 23.96
CA LYS A 163 3.49 4.02 24.99
C LYS A 163 3.34 2.64 25.62
N LYS A 164 3.22 2.60 26.96
CA LYS A 164 2.91 1.38 27.69
C LYS A 164 1.47 0.97 27.36
N VAL A 165 1.31 -0.16 26.69
CA VAL A 165 -0.01 -0.67 26.26
C VAL A 165 -0.62 -1.58 27.31
N ALA A 166 0.22 -2.32 28.06
CA ALA A 166 -0.23 -3.22 29.12
C ALA A 166 0.84 -3.35 30.22
N ASP A 167 0.40 -3.70 31.41
CA ASP A 167 1.24 -4.12 32.54
C ASP A 167 0.96 -5.62 32.80
N VAL A 168 1.80 -6.47 32.22
CA VAL A 168 1.69 -7.91 32.44
C VAL A 168 2.56 -8.27 33.65
N ARG A 169 1.94 -8.66 34.76
CA ARG A 169 2.62 -9.29 35.92
C ARG A 169 2.44 -10.79 35.77
N ILE A 170 3.55 -11.49 35.64
CA ILE A 170 3.62 -12.96 35.66
C ILE A 170 3.80 -13.40 37.11
#